data_3541909268b519e98193fd6da463ea51
#
_entry.id   3541909268b519e98193fd6da463ea51
#
_cell.length_a   1.000
_cell.length_b   1.000
_cell.length_c   1.000
_cell.angle_alpha   90.00
_cell.angle_beta   90.00
_cell.angle_gamma   90.00
#
_symmetry.space_group_name_H-M   'P 1'
#
loop_
_entity.id
_entity.type
_entity.pdbx_description
1 polymer ?
#
loop_
_entity_poly.entity_id
_entity_poly.type
_entity_poly.pdbx_seq_one_letter_code
_entity_poly.pdbx_strand_id
1 'polypeptide(L)'
;MITAIVRYKLPSTIGRNECLAHFHKIAPGFAKEKGFIRKQFIWNENGIAGGVYQWETLADAKAFYQGPWLDGILARYGVYPEIEYFLTFAVAEQSGEVIYTEPPVRSVAHTAAA
;
A
#
# COMPACT_ATOMS: atom_id res chain seq x y z
N MET A 1 -12.29 -3.65 0.75
CA MET A 1 -10.89 -3.32 1.12
C MET A 1 -10.07 -3.18 -0.15
N ILE A 2 -9.17 -2.22 -0.14
CA ILE A 2 -8.29 -1.94 -1.27
C ILE A 2 -6.84 -2.16 -0.85
N THR A 3 -6.06 -2.82 -1.71
CA THR A 3 -4.61 -2.87 -1.58
C THR A 3 -4.02 -1.92 -2.61
N ALA A 4 -3.16 -1.01 -2.17
CA ALA A 4 -2.44 -0.11 -3.05
C ALA A 4 -0.95 -0.41 -2.96
N ILE A 5 -0.31 -0.59 -4.10
CA ILE A 5 1.13 -0.78 -4.17
C ILE A 5 1.74 0.49 -4.75
N VAL A 6 2.59 1.13 -3.96
CA VAL A 6 3.27 2.38 -4.31
C VAL A 6 4.75 2.11 -4.49
N ARG A 7 5.31 2.55 -5.61
CA ARG A 7 6.75 2.40 -5.90
C ARG A 7 7.31 3.71 -6.41
N TYR A 8 8.54 4.00 -6.03
CA TYR A 8 9.28 5.14 -6.60
C TYR A 8 10.77 4.85 -6.59
N LYS A 9 11.46 5.41 -7.57
CA LYS A 9 12.91 5.29 -7.68
C LYS A 9 13.57 6.25 -6.70
N LEU A 10 14.49 5.72 -5.90
CA LEU A 10 15.29 6.55 -4.99
C LEU A 10 16.38 7.28 -5.76
N PRO A 11 16.63 8.57 -5.44
CA PRO A 11 17.78 9.27 -5.96
C PRO A 11 19.07 8.66 -5.36
N SER A 12 20.20 8.85 -6.03
CA SER A 12 21.47 8.29 -5.59
C SER A 12 21.91 8.80 -4.22
N THR A 13 21.36 9.91 -3.75
CA THR A 13 21.67 10.52 -2.46
C THR A 13 20.93 9.86 -1.29
N ILE A 14 19.96 8.99 -1.57
CA ILE A 14 19.18 8.30 -0.52
C ILE A 14 19.45 6.80 -0.65
N GLY A 15 20.25 6.29 0.27
CA GLY A 15 20.56 4.87 0.35
C GLY A 15 19.64 4.14 1.32
N ARG A 16 19.99 2.88 1.59
CA ARG A 16 19.20 2.00 2.45
C ARG A 16 19.00 2.59 3.85
N ASN A 17 20.06 3.10 4.46
CA ASN A 17 19.98 3.56 5.85
C ASN A 17 19.16 4.84 6.00
N GLU A 18 19.30 5.77 5.08
CA GLU A 18 18.51 6.99 5.08
C GLU A 18 17.03 6.67 4.87
N CYS A 19 16.74 5.73 3.97
CA CYS A 19 15.38 5.30 3.68
C CYS A 19 14.77 4.62 4.92
N LEU A 20 15.50 3.72 5.56
CA LEU A 20 15.05 3.02 6.77
C LEU A 20 14.75 4.01 7.90
N ALA A 21 15.65 4.95 8.14
CA ALA A 21 15.48 5.95 9.20
C ALA A 21 14.24 6.81 8.95
N HIS A 22 14.04 7.24 7.72
CA HIS A 22 12.86 8.03 7.36
C HIS A 22 11.57 7.23 7.56
N PHE A 23 11.52 5.99 7.13
CA PHE A 23 10.34 5.15 7.28
C PHE A 23 10.00 4.90 8.75
N HIS A 24 10.99 4.65 9.59
CA HIS A 24 10.76 4.53 11.04
C HIS A 24 10.18 5.81 11.63
N LYS A 25 10.65 6.95 11.16
CA LYS A 25 10.18 8.25 11.66
C LYS A 25 8.71 8.50 11.31
N ILE A 26 8.30 8.18 10.08
CA ILE A 26 6.96 8.53 9.60
C ILE A 26 5.91 7.46 9.88
N ALA A 27 6.32 6.22 10.16
CA ALA A 27 5.39 5.10 10.30
C ALA A 27 4.24 5.35 11.28
N PRO A 28 4.48 5.90 12.49
CA PRO A 28 3.40 6.10 13.45
C PRO A 28 2.31 7.06 12.98
N GLY A 29 2.64 7.97 12.09
CA GLY A 29 1.70 9.01 11.65
C GLY A 29 0.56 8.51 10.76
N PHE A 30 0.66 7.30 10.21
CA PHE A 30 -0.36 6.79 9.29
C PHE A 30 -1.65 6.40 9.99
N ALA A 31 -1.61 6.06 11.28
CA ALA A 31 -2.78 5.57 12.01
C ALA A 31 -3.96 6.57 12.01
N LYS A 32 -3.69 7.86 11.84
CA LYS A 32 -4.70 8.91 11.84
C LYS A 32 -5.36 9.13 10.48
N GLU A 33 -4.85 8.52 9.42
CA GLU A 33 -5.35 8.76 8.07
C GLU A 33 -6.69 8.06 7.86
N LYS A 34 -7.64 8.77 7.26
CA LYS A 34 -8.99 8.26 7.05
C LYS A 34 -8.98 7.01 6.18
N GLY A 35 -9.58 5.93 6.70
CA GLY A 35 -9.69 4.66 5.98
C GLY A 35 -8.42 3.82 5.96
N PHE A 36 -7.36 4.28 6.58
CA PHE A 36 -6.11 3.53 6.66
C PHE A 36 -6.27 2.28 7.52
N ILE A 37 -5.77 1.14 7.03
CA ILE A 37 -5.80 -0.13 7.78
C ILE A 37 -4.38 -0.54 8.16
N ARG A 38 -3.50 -0.65 7.18
CA ARG A 38 -2.10 -1.02 7.44
C ARG A 38 -1.22 -0.60 6.28
N LYS A 39 0.07 -0.50 6.55
CA LYS A 39 1.09 -0.26 5.52
C LYS A 39 2.33 -1.08 5.83
N GLN A 40 2.85 -1.74 4.81
CA GLN A 40 4.20 -2.28 4.82
C GLN A 40 5.09 -1.33 4.04
N PHE A 41 6.17 -0.86 4.67
CA PHE A 41 7.17 -0.04 4.00
C PHE A 41 8.15 -0.99 3.32
N ILE A 42 8.46 -0.74 2.06
CA ILE A 42 9.28 -1.65 1.26
C ILE A 42 10.46 -0.93 0.61
N TRP A 43 11.53 -1.69 0.43
CA TRP A 43 12.76 -1.23 -0.19
C TRP A 43 13.43 -2.42 -0.88
N ASN A 44 14.10 -2.20 -2.01
CA ASN A 44 14.92 -3.23 -2.61
C ASN A 44 16.28 -2.66 -3.04
N GLU A 45 17.20 -3.56 -3.37
CA GLU A 45 18.57 -3.20 -3.70
C GLU A 45 18.71 -2.48 -5.04
N ASN A 46 17.69 -2.52 -5.87
CA ASN A 46 17.66 -1.77 -7.13
C ASN A 46 17.33 -0.29 -6.92
N GLY A 47 17.18 0.14 -5.66
CA GLY A 47 16.85 1.52 -5.34
C GLY A 47 15.39 1.87 -5.56
N ILE A 48 14.50 0.90 -5.43
CA ILE A 48 13.07 1.11 -5.47
C ILE A 48 12.54 1.02 -4.04
N ALA A 49 11.73 1.99 -3.66
CA ALA A 49 11.10 1.99 -2.35
C ALA A 49 9.63 2.34 -2.49
N GLY A 50 8.90 2.24 -1.40
CA GLY A 50 7.47 2.57 -1.40
C GLY A 50 6.73 1.89 -0.28
N GLY A 51 5.53 1.42 -0.58
CA GLY A 51 4.71 0.76 0.41
C GLY A 51 3.63 -0.09 -0.19
N VAL A 52 3.21 -1.08 0.59
CA VAL A 52 2.00 -1.86 0.32
C VAL A 52 0.99 -1.46 1.36
N TYR A 53 -0.10 -0.83 0.92
CA TYR A 53 -1.10 -0.24 1.80
C TYR A 53 -2.40 -1.01 1.72
N GLN A 54 -3.15 -1.02 2.82
CA GLN A 54 -4.54 -1.48 2.81
C GLN A 54 -5.43 -0.35 3.29
N TRP A 55 -6.52 -0.11 2.56
CA TRP A 55 -7.48 0.95 2.80
C TRP A 55 -8.89 0.38 2.84
N GLU A 56 -9.77 1.04 3.57
CA GLU A 56 -11.18 0.63 3.62
C GLU A 56 -11.86 0.79 2.28
N THR A 57 -11.62 1.92 1.60
CA THR A 57 -12.23 2.21 0.31
C THR A 57 -11.22 2.76 -0.70
N LEU A 58 -11.55 2.63 -1.98
CA LEU A 58 -10.76 3.22 -3.05
C LEU A 58 -10.74 4.75 -2.96
N ALA A 59 -11.86 5.35 -2.57
CA ALA A 59 -11.94 6.80 -2.42
C ALA A 59 -10.97 7.31 -1.35
N ASP A 60 -10.88 6.62 -0.21
CA ASP A 60 -9.94 6.98 0.84
C ASP A 60 -8.49 6.87 0.35
N ALA A 61 -8.16 5.80 -0.35
CA ALA A 61 -6.83 5.61 -0.93
C ALA A 61 -6.47 6.75 -1.88
N LYS A 62 -7.33 7.02 -2.83
CA LYS A 62 -7.06 8.07 -3.84
C LYS A 62 -6.97 9.45 -3.22
N ALA A 63 -7.76 9.74 -2.19
CA ALA A 63 -7.69 11.01 -1.50
C ALA A 63 -6.35 11.19 -0.79
N PHE A 64 -5.80 10.12 -0.21
CA PHE A 64 -4.53 10.19 0.48
C PHE A 64 -3.35 10.47 -0.47
N TYR A 65 -3.35 9.84 -1.65
CA TYR A 65 -2.21 9.91 -2.58
C TYR A 65 -2.17 11.21 -3.39
N GLN A 66 -2.75 12.27 -2.85
CA GLN A 66 -2.76 13.60 -3.44
C GLN A 66 -2.21 14.61 -2.42
N GLY A 67 -2.16 15.87 -2.82
CA GLY A 67 -1.84 16.97 -1.91
C GLY A 67 -0.54 16.76 -1.14
N PRO A 68 -0.57 16.85 0.21
CA PRO A 68 0.66 16.84 1.00
C PRO A 68 1.52 15.61 0.84
N TRP A 69 0.90 14.41 0.72
CA TRP A 69 1.68 13.19 0.53
C TRP A 69 2.45 13.21 -0.79
N LEU A 70 1.76 13.57 -1.88
CA LEU A 70 2.40 13.62 -3.21
C LEU A 70 3.47 14.71 -3.25
N ASP A 71 3.18 15.87 -2.67
CA ASP A 71 4.16 16.96 -2.60
C ASP A 71 5.42 16.51 -1.86
N GLY A 72 5.26 15.75 -0.78
CA GLY A 72 6.38 15.20 -0.03
C GLY A 72 7.21 14.20 -0.83
N ILE A 73 6.55 13.33 -1.58
CA ILE A 73 7.24 12.36 -2.45
C ILE A 73 8.07 13.10 -3.51
N LEU A 74 7.46 14.07 -4.19
CA LEU A 74 8.16 14.84 -5.23
C LEU A 74 9.32 15.64 -4.65
N ALA A 75 9.13 16.27 -3.49
CA ALA A 75 10.17 17.07 -2.85
C ALA A 75 11.35 16.19 -2.39
N ARG A 76 11.05 15.00 -1.83
CA ARG A 76 12.08 14.14 -1.27
C ARG A 76 12.81 13.33 -2.34
N TYR A 77 12.08 12.77 -3.29
CA TYR A 77 12.63 11.79 -4.24
C TYR A 77 12.78 12.34 -5.66
N GLY A 78 12.09 13.42 -5.99
CA GLY A 78 12.22 14.06 -7.29
C GLY A 78 11.54 13.32 -8.44
N VAL A 79 10.71 12.33 -8.15
CA VAL A 79 10.01 11.53 -9.17
C VAL A 79 8.56 11.31 -8.74
N TYR A 80 7.69 11.09 -9.72
CA TYR A 80 6.32 10.68 -9.44
C TYR A 80 6.30 9.21 -9.02
N PRO A 81 5.49 8.87 -8.00
CA PRO A 81 5.31 7.48 -7.62
C PRO A 81 4.44 6.77 -8.64
N GLU A 82 4.66 5.47 -8.80
CA GLU A 82 3.74 4.59 -9.49
C GLU A 82 2.80 3.99 -8.46
N ILE A 83 1.51 4.06 -8.70
CA ILE A 83 0.50 3.55 -7.76
C ILE A 83 -0.42 2.62 -8.50
N GLU A 84 -0.57 1.42 -7.96
CA GLU A 84 -1.43 0.39 -8.52
C GLU A 84 -2.45 -0.02 -7.46
N TYR A 85 -3.73 -0.08 -7.85
CA TYR A 85 -4.82 -0.39 -6.92
C TYR A 85 -5.41 -1.76 -7.25
N PHE A 86 -5.72 -2.51 -6.19
CA PHE A 86 -6.31 -3.84 -6.30
C PHE A 86 -7.48 -3.94 -5.33
N LEU A 87 -8.57 -4.59 -5.76
CA LEU A 87 -9.60 -4.99 -4.82
C LEU A 87 -9.07 -6.17 -4.02
N THR A 88 -9.06 -6.05 -2.70
CA THR A 88 -8.61 -7.12 -1.81
C THR A 88 -9.76 -8.10 -1.60
N PHE A 89 -9.56 -9.38 -1.90
CA PHE A 89 -10.61 -10.39 -1.75
C PHE A 89 -10.58 -11.07 -0.40
N ALA A 90 -9.38 -11.28 0.14
CA ALA A 90 -9.23 -11.94 1.42
C ALA A 90 -7.83 -11.67 1.99
N VAL A 91 -7.71 -11.74 3.31
CA VAL A 91 -6.42 -11.64 3.99
C VAL A 91 -6.26 -12.89 4.85
N ALA A 92 -5.24 -13.69 4.55
CA ALA A 92 -4.90 -14.87 5.35
C ALA A 92 -3.86 -14.47 6.38
N GLU A 93 -4.13 -14.78 7.64
CA GLU A 93 -3.23 -14.46 8.75
C GLU A 93 -2.44 -15.69 9.18
N GLN A 94 -1.27 -15.45 9.78
CA GLN A 94 -0.43 -16.55 10.30
C GLN A 94 -1.16 -17.40 11.34
N SER A 95 -2.07 -16.80 12.09
CA SER A 95 -2.88 -17.51 13.09
C SER A 95 -3.81 -18.56 12.47
N GLY A 96 -3.98 -18.53 11.14
CA GLY A 96 -4.96 -19.35 10.46
C GLY A 96 -6.28 -18.65 10.21
N GLU A 97 -6.48 -17.48 10.80
CA GLU A 97 -7.67 -16.66 10.53
C GLU A 97 -7.62 -16.15 9.09
N VAL A 98 -8.78 -16.14 8.44
CA VAL A 98 -8.92 -15.54 7.11
C VAL A 98 -9.99 -14.45 7.19
N ILE A 99 -9.62 -13.25 6.79
CA ILE A 99 -10.54 -12.12 6.73
C ILE A 99 -11.02 -12.01 5.28
N TYR A 100 -12.32 -12.27 5.07
CA TYR A 100 -12.93 -12.18 3.75
C TYR A 100 -13.48 -10.77 3.57
N THR A 101 -12.94 -10.05 2.61
CA THR A 101 -13.30 -8.65 2.36
C THR A 101 -14.28 -8.50 1.20
N GLU A 102 -14.52 -9.59 0.47
CA GLU A 102 -15.56 -9.69 -0.56
C GLU A 102 -16.37 -10.95 -0.32
N PRO A 103 -17.68 -10.96 -0.59
CA PRO A 103 -18.49 -12.17 -0.41
C PRO A 103 -17.99 -13.28 -1.33
N PRO A 104 -18.05 -14.53 -0.88
CA PRO A 104 -17.71 -15.65 -1.75
C PRO A 104 -18.67 -15.76 -2.92
N VAL A 105 -18.18 -16.27 -4.03
CA VAL A 105 -19.01 -16.54 -5.21
C VAL A 105 -19.99 -17.68 -4.88
N ARG A 106 -21.24 -17.55 -5.33
CA ARG A 106 -22.22 -18.62 -5.12
C ARG A 106 -21.83 -19.83 -5.94
N SER A 107 -21.79 -20.98 -5.28
CA SER A 107 -21.23 -22.20 -5.88
C SER A 107 -22.12 -22.84 -6.92
N VAL A 108 -23.39 -22.49 -7.01
CA VAL A 108 -24.30 -23.10 -8.00
C VAL A 108 -23.79 -22.98 -9.42
N ALA A 109 -23.09 -22.02 -9.61
CA ALA A 109 -22.53 -21.94 -10.94
C ALA A 109 -21.61 -23.06 -11.24
N HIS A 110 -21.73 -23.53 -10.63
CA HIS A 110 -21.16 -24.17 -11.08
C HIS A 110 -20.72 -24.77 -11.62
N THR A 111 -20.88 -24.61 -11.30
CA THR A 111 -20.64 -25.00 -11.79
C THR A 111 -20.28 -25.37 -12.49
N ALA A 112 -20.47 -25.31 -12.58
CA ALA A 112 -20.21 -25.67 -13.34
C ALA A 112 -19.18 -25.87 -13.82
N ALA A 113 -18.91 -25.80 -13.78
CA ALA A 113 -18.20 -25.99 -14.33
C ALA A 113 -17.38 -26.40 -14.37
N ALA A 114 -17.41 -26.49 -14.08
CA ALA A 114 -16.70 -27.08 -14.15
C ALA A 114 -15.84 -27.36 -14.73
#